data_36b26155759751ec320821414fb87777
#
_entry.id   36b26155759751ec320821414fb87777
#
_cell.length_a   1.000
_cell.length_b   1.000
_cell.length_c   1.000
_cell.angle_alpha   90.00
_cell.angle_beta   90.00
_cell.angle_gamma   90.00
#
_symmetry.space_group_name_H-M   'P 1'
#
loop_
_entity.id
_entity.type
_entity.pdbx_description
1 polymer ?
#
loop_
_entity_poly.entity_id
_entity_poly.type
_entity_poly.pdbx_seq_one_letter_code
_entity_poly.pdbx_strand_id
1 'polypeptide(L)'
;MDRKKESKSRQKEIYRVTLVGGAVNVILLLFKFVAGIVGHSSAMIADAVHSLSDFMTDVIVIIFVRISGKPKDKSHDYGHGKYETLAMTIIGVALLVVAVGILYSGIMKIVAWMKGVELEAPGMLALWAALVSLVLKETTYRYSMVKARQLQSQAVEANAWHHRSDALSSIGTAIGISGAIFLGQRWTVLDPIASLIVGWFIVKVSINLLQRGIGDLMEQSLPDEVETEILYLAASVSGVESPHDLRTRRIGNHYAIELHILMDGDISLREAHDKASEVEELLRQHYGTETHVVVHVEPQ
;
A
#
# COMPACT_ATOMS: atom_id res chain seq x y z
N MET A 1 -4.12 5.36 -37.39
CA MET A 1 -3.05 6.29 -36.91
C MET A 1 -3.54 7.16 -35.73
N ASP A 2 -4.81 7.54 -35.69
CA ASP A 2 -5.37 8.38 -34.61
C ASP A 2 -5.44 7.71 -33.22
N ARG A 3 -5.94 6.49 -33.12
CA ARG A 3 -6.05 5.79 -31.82
C ARG A 3 -4.72 5.69 -31.04
N LYS A 4 -3.58 5.54 -31.73
CA LYS A 4 -2.25 5.46 -31.12
C LYS A 4 -1.76 6.83 -30.62
N LYS A 5 -2.18 7.92 -31.26
CA LYS A 5 -1.94 9.30 -30.82
C LYS A 5 -2.81 9.66 -29.61
N GLU A 6 -4.09 9.29 -29.62
CA GLU A 6 -5.02 9.48 -28.49
C GLU A 6 -4.57 8.71 -27.24
N SER A 7 -4.15 7.44 -27.38
CA SER A 7 -3.62 6.65 -26.28
C SER A 7 -2.37 7.28 -25.66
N LYS A 8 -1.41 7.75 -26.47
CA LYS A 8 -0.21 8.44 -25.97
C LYS A 8 -0.53 9.77 -25.30
N SER A 9 -1.49 10.51 -25.82
CA SER A 9 -1.95 11.78 -25.23
C SER A 9 -2.62 11.54 -23.87
N ARG A 10 -3.49 10.53 -23.78
CA ARG A 10 -4.12 10.11 -22.53
C ARG A 10 -3.10 9.67 -21.46
N GLN A 11 -2.13 8.85 -21.84
CA GLN A 11 -1.04 8.45 -20.93
C GLN A 11 -0.25 9.65 -20.41
N LYS A 12 0.10 10.60 -21.28
CA LYS A 12 0.82 11.83 -20.90
C LYS A 12 0.04 12.68 -19.90
N GLU A 13 -1.26 12.80 -20.06
CA GLU A 13 -2.12 13.53 -19.12
C GLU A 13 -2.24 12.80 -17.78
N ILE A 14 -2.34 11.45 -17.76
CA ILE A 14 -2.32 10.65 -16.53
C ILE A 14 -1.01 10.91 -15.78
N TYR A 15 0.15 10.81 -16.44
CA TYR A 15 1.44 11.09 -15.82
C TYR A 15 1.53 12.52 -15.27
N ARG A 16 1.03 13.51 -15.99
CA ARG A 16 1.02 14.91 -15.56
C ARG A 16 0.20 15.10 -14.28
N VAL A 17 -0.99 14.52 -14.19
CA VAL A 17 -1.85 14.62 -13.01
C VAL A 17 -1.18 13.96 -11.80
N THR A 18 -0.61 12.76 -11.98
CA THR A 18 0.10 12.04 -10.93
C THR A 18 1.33 12.81 -10.45
N LEU A 19 2.13 13.37 -11.36
CA LEU A 19 3.30 14.17 -11.01
C LEU A 19 2.93 15.45 -10.26
N VAL A 20 1.86 16.13 -10.63
CA VAL A 20 1.37 17.31 -9.90
C VAL A 20 0.96 16.93 -8.49
N GLY A 21 0.19 15.84 -8.31
CA GLY A 21 -0.18 15.35 -6.98
C GLY A 21 1.04 14.97 -6.13
N GLY A 22 2.00 14.25 -6.71
CA GLY A 22 3.25 13.89 -6.05
C GLY A 22 4.09 15.09 -5.64
N ALA A 23 4.22 16.09 -6.50
CA ALA A 23 4.95 17.33 -6.18
C ALA A 23 4.30 18.09 -5.01
N VAL A 24 2.96 18.19 -5.00
CA VAL A 24 2.23 18.80 -3.88
C VAL A 24 2.48 18.02 -2.59
N ASN A 25 2.46 16.70 -2.63
CA ASN A 25 2.72 15.86 -1.45
C ASN A 25 4.13 16.08 -0.89
N VAL A 26 5.16 16.16 -1.74
CA VAL A 26 6.54 16.42 -1.31
C VAL A 26 6.68 17.81 -0.67
N ILE A 27 6.10 18.85 -1.28
CA ILE A 27 6.11 20.20 -0.74
C ILE A 27 5.42 20.25 0.63
N LEU A 28 4.24 19.63 0.73
CA LEU A 28 3.48 19.55 1.99
C LEU A 28 4.23 18.77 3.06
N LEU A 29 4.87 17.68 2.70
CA LEU A 29 5.70 16.87 3.61
C LEU A 29 6.79 17.73 4.26
N LEU A 30 7.59 18.42 3.45
CA LEU A 30 8.67 19.29 3.95
C LEU A 30 8.11 20.42 4.81
N PHE A 31 7.03 21.06 4.35
CA PHE A 31 6.40 22.14 5.09
C PHE A 31 5.85 21.68 6.45
N LYS A 32 5.20 20.52 6.52
CA LYS A 32 4.70 19.93 7.77
C LYS A 32 5.83 19.61 8.75
N PHE A 33 6.96 19.04 8.29
CA PHE A 33 8.11 18.78 9.16
C PHE A 33 8.68 20.07 9.73
N VAL A 34 8.93 21.08 8.90
CA VAL A 34 9.44 22.36 9.35
C VAL A 34 8.47 23.01 10.33
N ALA A 35 7.17 23.04 10.01
CA ALA A 35 6.16 23.65 10.86
C ALA A 35 5.95 22.87 12.18
N GLY A 36 6.08 21.55 12.16
CA GLY A 36 5.98 20.70 13.36
C GLY A 36 7.15 20.93 14.31
N ILE A 37 8.37 21.01 13.78
CA ILE A 37 9.58 21.23 14.58
C ILE A 37 9.61 22.66 15.12
N VAL A 38 9.52 23.66 14.24
CA VAL A 38 9.59 25.10 14.62
C VAL A 38 8.36 25.53 15.44
N GLY A 39 7.20 24.95 15.14
CA GLY A 39 5.95 25.19 15.87
C GLY A 39 5.76 24.34 17.12
N HIS A 40 6.75 23.52 17.54
CA HIS A 40 6.71 22.64 18.71
C HIS A 40 5.43 21.78 18.83
N SER A 41 4.82 21.40 17.68
CA SER A 41 3.59 20.62 17.62
C SER A 41 3.87 19.13 17.40
N SER A 42 3.49 18.30 18.39
CA SER A 42 3.57 16.84 18.29
C SER A 42 2.59 16.28 17.26
N ALA A 43 1.41 16.87 17.16
CA ALA A 43 0.38 16.47 16.19
C ALA A 43 0.85 16.75 14.76
N MET A 44 1.49 17.91 14.52
CA MET A 44 2.01 18.24 13.19
C MET A 44 3.18 17.34 12.79
N ILE A 45 4.08 16.98 13.73
CA ILE A 45 5.15 16.01 13.46
C ILE A 45 4.56 14.65 13.12
N ALA A 46 3.55 14.19 13.86
CA ALA A 46 2.88 12.92 13.58
C ALA A 46 2.21 12.93 12.18
N ASP A 47 1.54 14.02 11.80
CA ASP A 47 0.93 14.18 10.48
C ASP A 47 1.98 14.27 9.36
N ALA A 48 3.15 14.88 9.63
CA ALA A 48 4.28 14.88 8.71
C ALA A 48 4.85 13.47 8.49
N VAL A 49 4.99 12.68 9.56
CA VAL A 49 5.43 11.28 9.48
C VAL A 49 4.42 10.40 8.73
N HIS A 50 3.14 10.62 8.93
CA HIS A 50 2.10 9.96 8.13
C HIS A 50 2.28 10.26 6.63
N SER A 51 2.44 11.54 6.27
CA SER A 51 2.70 11.94 4.88
C SER A 51 4.04 11.41 4.33
N LEU A 52 5.07 11.23 5.18
CA LEU A 52 6.32 10.57 4.80
C LEU A 52 6.11 9.09 4.49
N SER A 53 5.27 8.41 5.27
CA SER A 53 4.86 7.03 5.03
C SER A 53 4.29 6.84 3.64
N ASP A 54 3.34 7.68 3.26
CA ASP A 54 2.69 7.63 1.95
C ASP A 54 3.70 7.85 0.83
N PHE A 55 4.54 8.88 0.98
CA PHE A 55 5.60 9.18 0.02
C PHE A 55 6.63 8.04 -0.12
N MET A 56 7.05 7.43 0.99
CA MET A 56 7.98 6.31 0.97
C MET A 56 7.37 5.09 0.28
N THR A 57 6.09 4.82 0.52
CA THR A 57 5.36 3.75 -0.18
C THR A 57 5.35 4.00 -1.69
N ASP A 58 5.04 5.22 -2.13
CA ASP A 58 5.05 5.58 -3.56
C ASP A 58 6.44 5.41 -4.19
N VAL A 59 7.50 5.90 -3.54
CA VAL A 59 8.89 5.78 -4.03
C VAL A 59 9.30 4.32 -4.14
N ILE A 60 8.93 3.50 -3.17
CA ILE A 60 9.27 2.09 -3.17
C ILE A 60 8.54 1.35 -4.27
N VAL A 61 7.24 1.59 -4.45
CA VAL A 61 6.51 1.01 -5.57
C VAL A 61 7.21 1.34 -6.89
N ILE A 62 7.66 2.59 -7.09
CA ILE A 62 8.35 2.99 -8.32
C ILE A 62 9.70 2.28 -8.49
N ILE A 63 10.52 2.22 -7.43
CA ILE A 63 11.88 1.64 -7.49
C ILE A 63 11.78 0.11 -7.63
N PHE A 64 10.94 -0.51 -6.82
CA PHE A 64 10.89 -1.97 -6.73
C PHE A 64 10.05 -2.63 -7.81
N VAL A 65 9.02 -1.98 -8.35
CA VAL A 65 8.36 -2.42 -9.60
C VAL A 65 9.38 -2.50 -10.75
N ARG A 66 10.38 -1.63 -10.74
CA ARG A 66 11.44 -1.66 -11.76
C ARG A 66 12.44 -2.80 -11.53
N ILE A 67 12.71 -3.19 -10.28
CA ILE A 67 13.61 -4.28 -9.92
C ILE A 67 12.88 -5.63 -10.01
N SER A 68 11.68 -5.71 -9.46
CA SER A 68 10.84 -6.91 -9.47
C SER A 68 10.43 -7.33 -10.88
N GLY A 69 10.30 -6.37 -11.80
CA GLY A 69 10.05 -6.63 -13.22
C GLY A 69 11.23 -7.17 -14.01
N LYS A 70 12.39 -7.43 -13.38
CA LYS A 70 13.49 -8.12 -14.06
C LYS A 70 13.13 -9.60 -14.25
N PRO A 71 13.34 -10.13 -15.47
CA PRO A 71 13.07 -11.52 -15.75
C PRO A 71 13.96 -12.45 -14.90
N LYS A 72 13.60 -13.73 -14.89
CA LYS A 72 14.41 -14.81 -14.32
C LYS A 72 15.83 -14.75 -14.84
N ASP A 73 16.80 -14.96 -13.96
CA ASP A 73 18.22 -15.05 -14.29
C ASP A 73 18.86 -16.25 -13.58
N LYS A 74 20.16 -16.47 -13.79
CA LYS A 74 20.91 -17.61 -13.19
C LYS A 74 20.96 -17.60 -11.66
N SER A 75 20.66 -16.47 -11.01
CA SER A 75 20.69 -16.33 -9.57
C SER A 75 19.27 -16.35 -8.95
N HIS A 76 18.24 -16.12 -9.77
CA HIS A 76 16.85 -16.02 -9.33
C HIS A 76 15.93 -16.74 -10.32
N ASP A 77 15.80 -18.06 -10.19
CA ASP A 77 14.99 -18.92 -11.07
C ASP A 77 13.49 -18.56 -11.05
N TYR A 78 12.99 -18.02 -9.95
CA TYR A 78 11.61 -17.53 -9.81
C TYR A 78 11.45 -16.02 -10.10
N GLY A 79 12.51 -15.36 -10.60
CA GLY A 79 12.53 -13.93 -10.84
C GLY A 79 12.77 -13.10 -9.59
N HIS A 80 12.56 -11.79 -9.71
CA HIS A 80 12.92 -10.82 -8.68
C HIS A 80 11.70 -10.28 -7.89
N GLY A 81 10.53 -10.89 -8.03
CA GLY A 81 9.27 -10.40 -7.43
C GLY A 81 9.34 -10.16 -5.92
N LYS A 82 10.05 -11.03 -5.18
CA LYS A 82 10.18 -10.91 -3.70
C LYS A 82 10.96 -9.68 -3.22
N TYR A 83 11.69 -8.98 -4.09
CA TYR A 83 12.31 -7.70 -3.73
C TYR A 83 11.27 -6.64 -3.34
N GLU A 84 10.12 -6.62 -3.99
CA GLU A 84 9.00 -5.74 -3.62
C GLU A 84 8.48 -6.04 -2.21
N THR A 85 8.28 -7.31 -1.91
CA THR A 85 7.85 -7.78 -0.59
C THR A 85 8.87 -7.44 0.51
N LEU A 86 10.16 -7.65 0.25
CA LEU A 86 11.24 -7.29 1.19
C LEU A 86 11.25 -5.80 1.48
N ALA A 87 11.11 -4.97 0.46
CA ALA A 87 11.09 -3.53 0.63
C ALA A 87 9.90 -3.05 1.43
N MET A 88 8.70 -3.56 1.14
CA MET A 88 7.49 -3.28 1.91
C MET A 88 7.68 -3.65 3.39
N THR A 89 8.34 -4.77 3.67
CA THR A 89 8.65 -5.21 5.04
C THR A 89 9.60 -4.25 5.74
N ILE A 90 10.68 -3.82 5.08
CA ILE A 90 11.65 -2.85 5.65
C ILE A 90 10.96 -1.53 6.00
N ILE A 91 10.05 -1.05 5.13
CA ILE A 91 9.29 0.17 5.43
C ILE A 91 8.37 -0.04 6.61
N GLY A 92 7.64 -1.15 6.64
CA GLY A 92 6.77 -1.48 7.75
C GLY A 92 7.53 -1.42 9.09
N VAL A 93 8.77 -1.96 9.15
CA VAL A 93 9.65 -1.86 10.34
C VAL A 93 10.00 -0.41 10.65
N ALA A 94 10.49 0.34 9.67
CA ALA A 94 10.91 1.73 9.87
C ALA A 94 9.75 2.60 10.38
N LEU A 95 8.57 2.46 9.78
CA LEU A 95 7.36 3.17 10.21
C LEU A 95 6.92 2.79 11.62
N LEU A 96 6.98 1.50 11.96
CA LEU A 96 6.63 1.04 13.30
C LEU A 96 7.55 1.67 14.37
N VAL A 97 8.86 1.70 14.12
CA VAL A 97 9.83 2.32 15.03
C VAL A 97 9.50 3.80 15.25
N VAL A 98 9.24 4.55 14.16
CA VAL A 98 8.90 5.97 14.27
C VAL A 98 7.55 6.18 14.94
N ALA A 99 6.54 5.38 14.63
CA ALA A 99 5.22 5.46 15.25
C ALA A 99 5.27 5.20 16.77
N VAL A 100 6.04 4.20 17.19
CA VAL A 100 6.28 3.92 18.63
C VAL A 100 6.97 5.12 19.29
N GLY A 101 7.93 5.76 18.64
CA GLY A 101 8.56 6.98 19.12
C GLY A 101 7.57 8.14 19.31
N ILE A 102 6.64 8.34 18.35
CA ILE A 102 5.57 9.34 18.45
C ILE A 102 4.64 9.04 19.63
N LEU A 103 4.19 7.78 19.77
CA LEU A 103 3.33 7.36 20.87
C LEU A 103 4.03 7.56 22.24
N TYR A 104 5.29 7.15 22.35
CA TYR A 104 6.08 7.34 23.56
C TYR A 104 6.19 8.83 23.92
N SER A 105 6.56 9.69 22.97
CA SER A 105 6.64 11.14 23.17
C SER A 105 5.32 11.76 23.57
N GLY A 106 4.21 11.37 22.91
CA GLY A 106 2.87 11.84 23.23
C GLY A 106 2.43 11.45 24.65
N ILE A 107 2.65 10.17 25.04
CA ILE A 107 2.34 9.67 26.39
C ILE A 107 3.15 10.43 27.44
N MET A 108 4.46 10.61 27.24
CA MET A 108 5.32 11.32 28.19
C MET A 108 4.90 12.78 28.38
N LYS A 109 4.48 13.47 27.32
CA LYS A 109 3.91 14.83 27.42
C LYS A 109 2.63 14.85 28.21
N ILE A 110 1.72 13.90 28.00
CA ILE A 110 0.46 13.81 28.77
C ILE A 110 0.75 13.53 30.25
N VAL A 111 1.67 12.61 30.55
CA VAL A 111 2.08 12.31 31.93
C VAL A 111 2.71 13.54 32.61
N ALA A 112 3.56 14.28 31.90
CA ALA A 112 4.13 15.53 32.40
C ALA A 112 3.04 16.57 32.72
N TRP A 113 2.06 16.73 31.81
CA TRP A 113 0.92 17.60 32.02
C TRP A 113 0.08 17.19 33.26
N MET A 114 -0.19 15.89 33.43
CA MET A 114 -0.89 15.37 34.61
C MET A 114 -0.14 15.63 35.93
N LYS A 115 1.18 15.71 35.89
CA LYS A 115 2.05 16.09 37.02
C LYS A 115 2.13 17.59 37.25
N GLY A 116 1.37 18.38 36.49
CA GLY A 116 1.35 19.85 36.64
C GLY A 116 2.45 20.57 35.85
N VAL A 117 3.20 19.89 34.99
CA VAL A 117 4.16 20.52 34.10
C VAL A 117 3.40 21.24 32.98
N GLU A 118 3.65 22.52 32.83
CA GLU A 118 3.08 23.30 31.72
C GLU A 118 3.72 22.87 30.41
N LEU A 119 2.88 22.43 29.44
CA LEU A 119 3.32 22.14 28.10
C LEU A 119 3.40 23.42 27.27
N GLU A 120 4.39 23.52 26.42
CA GLU A 120 4.44 24.58 25.40
C GLU A 120 3.24 24.47 24.46
N ALA A 121 2.53 25.57 24.24
CA ALA A 121 1.48 25.63 23.24
C ALA A 121 2.09 25.54 21.84
N PRO A 122 1.47 24.77 20.93
CA PRO A 122 1.95 24.73 19.56
C PRO A 122 1.90 26.12 18.91
N GLY A 123 2.91 26.43 18.11
CA GLY A 123 2.99 27.72 17.42
C GLY A 123 1.96 27.84 16.29
N MET A 124 1.56 29.08 16.00
CA MET A 124 0.65 29.39 14.87
C MET A 124 1.12 28.83 13.54
N LEU A 125 2.44 28.64 13.34
CA LEU A 125 3.01 28.05 12.14
C LEU A 125 2.51 26.62 11.92
N ALA A 126 2.38 25.82 12.98
CA ALA A 126 1.86 24.47 12.90
C ALA A 126 0.38 24.48 12.49
N LEU A 127 -0.42 25.41 13.03
CA LEU A 127 -1.82 25.56 12.62
C LEU A 127 -1.95 25.97 11.16
N TRP A 128 -1.18 26.96 10.71
CA TRP A 128 -1.17 27.35 9.29
C TRP A 128 -0.76 26.20 8.39
N ALA A 129 0.21 25.39 8.77
CA ALA A 129 0.62 24.22 8.01
C ALA A 129 -0.50 23.18 7.90
N ALA A 130 -1.25 22.95 8.99
CA ALA A 130 -2.41 22.04 8.97
C ALA A 130 -3.50 22.54 8.01
N LEU A 131 -3.85 23.83 8.12
CA LEU A 131 -4.88 24.42 7.26
C LEU A 131 -4.48 24.47 5.79
N VAL A 132 -3.26 24.86 5.48
CA VAL A 132 -2.70 24.88 4.11
C VAL A 132 -2.68 23.45 3.55
N SER A 133 -2.24 22.47 4.36
CA SER A 133 -2.25 21.07 3.95
C SER A 133 -3.65 20.58 3.61
N LEU A 134 -4.64 20.88 4.45
CA LEU A 134 -6.04 20.52 4.23
C LEU A 134 -6.57 21.12 2.92
N VAL A 135 -6.35 22.41 2.70
CA VAL A 135 -6.82 23.12 1.48
C VAL A 135 -6.13 22.58 0.23
N LEU A 136 -4.82 22.38 0.26
CA LEU A 136 -4.08 21.87 -0.89
C LEU A 136 -4.45 20.42 -1.21
N LYS A 137 -4.61 19.55 -0.22
CA LYS A 137 -5.05 18.16 -0.43
C LYS A 137 -6.47 18.08 -0.98
N GLU A 138 -7.41 18.87 -0.47
CA GLU A 138 -8.78 18.93 -1.00
C GLU A 138 -8.79 19.48 -2.44
N THR A 139 -7.97 20.48 -2.73
CA THR A 139 -7.82 21.04 -4.09
C THR A 139 -7.23 20.02 -5.06
N THR A 140 -6.20 19.29 -4.62
CA THR A 140 -5.58 18.21 -5.40
C THR A 140 -6.56 17.07 -5.65
N TYR A 141 -7.35 16.69 -4.64
CA TYR A 141 -8.44 15.73 -4.79
C TYR A 141 -9.41 16.16 -5.89
N ARG A 142 -9.94 17.39 -5.82
CA ARG A 142 -10.90 17.89 -6.81
C ARG A 142 -10.32 17.94 -8.21
N TYR A 143 -9.09 18.44 -8.36
CA TYR A 143 -8.37 18.46 -9.62
C TYR A 143 -8.20 17.06 -10.21
N SER A 144 -7.68 16.13 -9.41
CA SER A 144 -7.44 14.75 -9.82
C SER A 144 -8.75 14.02 -10.15
N MET A 145 -9.82 14.23 -9.39
CA MET A 145 -11.13 13.62 -9.63
C MET A 145 -11.74 14.08 -10.96
N VAL A 146 -11.67 15.38 -11.26
CA VAL A 146 -12.14 15.91 -12.56
C VAL A 146 -11.36 15.28 -13.71
N LYS A 147 -10.03 15.19 -13.57
CA LYS A 147 -9.17 14.56 -14.58
C LYS A 147 -9.39 13.05 -14.69
N ALA A 148 -9.62 12.35 -13.60
CA ALA A 148 -9.93 10.92 -13.57
C ALA A 148 -11.18 10.61 -14.42
N ARG A 149 -12.25 11.40 -14.23
CA ARG A 149 -13.50 11.27 -15.00
C ARG A 149 -13.29 11.57 -16.47
N GLN A 150 -12.55 12.65 -16.81
CA GLN A 150 -12.25 13.02 -18.20
C GLN A 150 -11.42 11.93 -18.91
N LEU A 151 -10.47 11.32 -18.21
CA LEU A 151 -9.56 10.31 -18.74
C LEU A 151 -10.10 8.88 -18.58
N GLN A 152 -11.25 8.70 -17.91
CA GLN A 152 -11.82 7.40 -17.55
C GLN A 152 -10.76 6.47 -16.92
N SER A 153 -9.97 6.99 -15.98
CA SER A 153 -8.85 6.29 -15.36
C SER A 153 -9.15 5.97 -13.90
N GLN A 154 -9.41 4.70 -13.62
CA GLN A 154 -9.62 4.19 -12.25
C GLN A 154 -8.40 4.44 -11.36
N ALA A 155 -7.18 4.35 -11.90
CA ALA A 155 -5.96 4.61 -11.15
C ALA A 155 -5.86 6.07 -10.67
N VAL A 156 -6.20 7.05 -11.53
CA VAL A 156 -6.23 8.47 -11.15
C VAL A 156 -7.36 8.74 -10.17
N GLU A 157 -8.49 8.06 -10.29
CA GLU A 157 -9.62 8.17 -9.36
C GLU A 157 -9.25 7.62 -7.97
N ALA A 158 -8.63 6.45 -7.90
CA ALA A 158 -8.14 5.87 -6.65
C ALA A 158 -7.12 6.80 -5.95
N ASN A 159 -6.18 7.38 -6.72
CA ASN A 159 -5.22 8.35 -6.19
C ASN A 159 -5.90 9.64 -5.71
N ALA A 160 -6.95 10.10 -6.37
CA ALA A 160 -7.73 11.23 -5.90
C ALA A 160 -8.40 10.94 -4.55
N TRP A 161 -9.03 9.78 -4.38
CA TRP A 161 -9.61 9.36 -3.11
C TRP A 161 -8.57 9.24 -1.99
N HIS A 162 -7.34 8.81 -2.30
CA HIS A 162 -6.23 8.80 -1.35
C HIS A 162 -5.94 10.22 -0.83
N HIS A 163 -5.79 11.21 -1.70
CA HIS A 163 -5.61 12.62 -1.28
C HIS A 163 -6.73 13.12 -0.38
N ARG A 164 -7.98 12.71 -0.61
CA ARG A 164 -9.11 13.08 0.25
C ARG A 164 -9.05 12.41 1.62
N SER A 165 -8.67 11.14 1.66
CA SER A 165 -8.47 10.41 2.93
C SER A 165 -7.41 11.10 3.80
N ASP A 166 -6.31 11.53 3.18
CA ASP A 166 -5.25 12.28 3.86
C ASP A 166 -5.70 13.67 4.31
N ALA A 167 -6.56 14.35 3.54
CA ALA A 167 -7.15 15.61 3.95
C ALA A 167 -8.01 15.44 5.21
N LEU A 168 -8.79 14.35 5.29
CA LEU A 168 -9.60 14.04 6.46
C LEU A 168 -8.74 13.76 7.72
N SER A 169 -7.60 13.05 7.57
CA SER A 169 -6.67 12.83 8.68
C SER A 169 -6.07 14.14 9.21
N SER A 170 -5.73 15.07 8.31
CA SER A 170 -5.20 16.39 8.67
C SER A 170 -6.23 17.28 9.40
N ILE A 171 -7.55 17.03 9.29
CA ILE A 171 -8.58 17.73 10.07
C ILE A 171 -8.41 17.44 11.57
N GLY A 172 -8.19 16.18 11.95
CA GLY A 172 -7.96 15.80 13.35
C GLY A 172 -6.75 16.52 13.95
N THR A 173 -5.65 16.60 13.17
CA THR A 173 -4.45 17.36 13.54
C THR A 173 -4.75 18.85 13.70
N ALA A 174 -5.47 19.46 12.76
CA ALA A 174 -5.84 20.87 12.82
C ALA A 174 -6.73 21.19 14.05
N ILE A 175 -7.68 20.32 14.37
CA ILE A 175 -8.54 20.47 15.56
C ILE A 175 -7.72 20.40 16.84
N GLY A 176 -6.81 19.41 16.97
CA GLY A 176 -5.95 19.25 18.14
C GLY A 176 -5.05 20.47 18.37
N ILE A 177 -4.39 20.95 17.30
CA ILE A 177 -3.54 22.14 17.34
C ILE A 177 -4.37 23.40 17.67
N SER A 178 -5.51 23.59 16.99
CA SER A 178 -6.38 24.75 17.26
C SER A 178 -6.86 24.78 18.70
N GLY A 179 -7.30 23.65 19.24
CA GLY A 179 -7.71 23.55 20.65
C GLY A 179 -6.57 23.88 21.60
N ALA A 180 -5.36 23.37 21.33
CA ALA A 180 -4.18 23.65 22.14
C ALA A 180 -3.78 25.15 22.13
N ILE A 181 -4.01 25.85 21.01
CA ILE A 181 -3.69 27.29 20.89
C ILE A 181 -4.78 28.17 21.52
N PHE A 182 -6.04 27.95 21.19
CA PHE A 182 -7.11 28.91 21.45
C PHE A 182 -7.86 28.69 22.77
N LEU A 183 -7.83 27.48 23.36
CA LEU A 183 -8.52 27.19 24.60
C LEU A 183 -7.70 27.47 25.86
N GLY A 184 -6.45 27.91 25.72
CA GLY A 184 -5.55 28.31 26.80
C GLY A 184 -4.70 27.14 27.35
N GLN A 185 -3.84 27.48 28.32
CA GLN A 185 -2.74 26.61 28.81
C GLN A 185 -3.18 25.21 29.29
N ARG A 186 -4.38 25.07 29.84
CA ARG A 186 -4.91 23.77 30.28
C ARG A 186 -5.21 22.82 29.12
N TRP A 187 -5.40 23.36 27.93
CA TRP A 187 -5.79 22.60 26.73
C TRP A 187 -4.63 22.29 25.78
N THR A 188 -3.41 22.69 26.17
CA THR A 188 -2.19 22.35 25.39
C THR A 188 -2.01 20.83 25.23
N VAL A 189 -2.63 20.03 26.12
CA VAL A 189 -2.67 18.56 26.05
C VAL A 189 -3.38 18.03 24.81
N LEU A 190 -4.19 18.83 24.12
CA LEU A 190 -4.89 18.41 22.89
C LEU A 190 -3.92 18.11 21.73
N ASP A 191 -2.77 18.81 21.66
CA ASP A 191 -1.75 18.52 20.66
C ASP A 191 -1.13 17.12 20.84
N PRO A 192 -0.59 16.72 22.01
CA PRO A 192 -0.13 15.35 22.18
C PRO A 192 -1.25 14.30 22.10
N ILE A 193 -2.50 14.61 22.46
CA ILE A 193 -3.63 13.67 22.23
C ILE A 193 -3.84 13.45 20.73
N ALA A 194 -3.87 14.50 19.93
CA ALA A 194 -3.97 14.38 18.47
C ALA A 194 -2.79 13.58 17.91
N SER A 195 -1.56 13.78 18.41
CA SER A 195 -0.39 13.01 18.00
C SER A 195 -0.51 11.52 18.32
N LEU A 196 -1.13 11.15 19.47
CA LEU A 196 -1.39 9.75 19.80
C LEU A 196 -2.39 9.10 18.84
N ILE A 197 -3.44 9.83 18.47
CA ILE A 197 -4.42 9.31 17.49
C ILE A 197 -3.75 9.03 16.15
N VAL A 198 -2.99 10.00 15.64
CA VAL A 198 -2.25 9.82 14.36
C VAL A 198 -1.22 8.71 14.49
N GLY A 199 -0.43 8.68 15.57
CA GLY A 199 0.55 7.64 15.85
C GLY A 199 -0.05 6.23 15.89
N TRP A 200 -1.24 6.08 16.47
CA TRP A 200 -1.98 4.82 16.48
C TRP A 200 -2.34 4.36 15.05
N PHE A 201 -2.81 5.27 14.18
CA PHE A 201 -3.08 4.94 12.79
C PHE A 201 -1.81 4.50 12.06
N ILE A 202 -0.67 5.16 12.30
CA ILE A 202 0.61 4.76 11.70
C ILE A 202 1.01 3.36 12.18
N VAL A 203 0.87 3.04 13.47
CA VAL A 203 1.11 1.69 13.99
C VAL A 203 0.24 0.65 13.27
N LYS A 204 -1.05 0.92 13.12
CA LYS A 204 -1.97 0.01 12.42
C LYS A 204 -1.53 -0.24 10.97
N VAL A 205 -1.17 0.82 10.24
CA VAL A 205 -0.66 0.69 8.86
C VAL A 205 0.63 -0.11 8.83
N SER A 206 1.58 0.19 9.74
CA SER A 206 2.86 -0.51 9.85
C SER A 206 2.68 -2.01 10.11
N ILE A 207 1.80 -2.37 11.05
CA ILE A 207 1.50 -3.77 11.36
C ILE A 207 0.90 -4.48 10.14
N ASN A 208 -0.03 -3.86 9.44
CA ASN A 208 -0.63 -4.44 8.23
C ASN A 208 0.42 -4.67 7.13
N LEU A 209 1.35 -3.73 6.92
CA LEU A 209 2.45 -3.89 5.97
C LEU A 209 3.38 -5.04 6.37
N LEU A 210 3.72 -5.11 7.66
CA LEU A 210 4.56 -6.18 8.21
C LEU A 210 3.91 -7.55 8.10
N GLN A 211 2.65 -7.68 8.46
CA GLN A 211 1.92 -8.94 8.38
C GLN A 211 1.89 -9.48 6.95
N ARG A 212 1.57 -8.61 5.97
CA ARG A 212 1.59 -8.99 4.55
C ARG A 212 3.00 -9.32 4.08
N GLY A 213 3.97 -8.45 4.36
CA GLY A 213 5.34 -8.65 3.91
C GLY A 213 5.99 -9.89 4.51
N ILE A 214 5.84 -10.13 5.81
CA ILE A 214 6.34 -11.33 6.49
C ILE A 214 5.59 -12.56 5.99
N GLY A 215 4.26 -12.52 5.87
CA GLY A 215 3.47 -13.61 5.34
C GLY A 215 3.96 -14.04 3.95
N ASP A 216 4.10 -13.09 3.02
CA ASP A 216 4.59 -13.37 1.67
C ASP A 216 6.05 -13.88 1.64
N LEU A 217 6.93 -13.39 2.55
CA LEU A 217 8.30 -13.89 2.68
C LEU A 217 8.36 -15.31 3.26
N MET A 218 7.43 -15.63 4.17
CA MET A 218 7.29 -16.95 4.80
C MET A 218 6.43 -17.91 3.98
N GLU A 219 6.17 -17.57 2.70
CA GLU A 219 5.42 -18.43 1.78
C GLU A 219 3.98 -18.73 2.23
N GLN A 220 3.31 -17.74 2.83
CA GLN A 220 1.91 -17.87 3.22
C GLN A 220 1.05 -18.19 1.99
N SER A 221 0.09 -19.11 2.16
CA SER A 221 -0.90 -19.44 1.14
C SER A 221 -1.75 -18.24 0.73
N LEU A 222 -2.36 -18.32 -0.44
CA LEU A 222 -3.34 -17.35 -0.89
C LEU A 222 -4.62 -17.45 -0.04
N PRO A 223 -5.50 -16.42 -0.06
CA PRO A 223 -6.79 -16.49 0.62
C PRO A 223 -7.64 -17.68 0.16
N ASP A 224 -8.42 -18.26 1.07
CA ASP A 224 -9.27 -19.45 0.83
C ASP A 224 -10.19 -19.29 -0.39
N GLU A 225 -10.68 -18.06 -0.63
CA GLU A 225 -11.53 -17.77 -1.78
C GLU A 225 -10.76 -17.96 -3.10
N VAL A 226 -9.48 -17.55 -3.15
CA VAL A 226 -8.62 -17.69 -4.33
C VAL A 226 -8.24 -19.16 -4.52
N GLU A 227 -7.91 -19.88 -3.45
CA GLU A 227 -7.59 -21.31 -3.52
C GLU A 227 -8.79 -22.14 -3.99
N THR A 228 -9.99 -21.82 -3.51
CA THR A 228 -11.23 -22.44 -3.97
C THR A 228 -11.48 -22.18 -5.46
N GLU A 229 -11.22 -20.97 -5.94
CA GLU A 229 -11.36 -20.62 -7.35
C GLU A 229 -10.34 -21.36 -8.23
N ILE A 230 -9.09 -21.51 -7.76
CA ILE A 230 -8.05 -22.29 -8.46
C ILE A 230 -8.51 -23.75 -8.66
N LEU A 231 -8.97 -24.39 -7.59
CA LEU A 231 -9.46 -25.78 -7.66
C LEU A 231 -10.66 -25.91 -8.59
N TYR A 232 -11.59 -24.95 -8.54
CA TYR A 232 -12.75 -24.94 -9.44
C TYR A 232 -12.33 -24.80 -10.91
N LEU A 233 -11.41 -23.90 -11.23
CA LEU A 233 -10.88 -23.70 -12.58
C LEU A 233 -10.18 -24.98 -13.08
N ALA A 234 -9.33 -25.59 -12.26
CA ALA A 234 -8.65 -26.84 -12.62
C ALA A 234 -9.65 -27.97 -12.89
N ALA A 235 -10.70 -28.12 -12.05
CA ALA A 235 -11.75 -29.11 -12.23
C ALA A 235 -12.64 -28.87 -13.46
N SER A 236 -12.63 -27.65 -14.02
CA SER A 236 -13.43 -27.34 -15.22
C SER A 236 -12.84 -27.90 -16.51
N VAL A 237 -11.57 -28.33 -16.49
CA VAL A 237 -10.91 -28.93 -17.65
C VAL A 237 -11.40 -30.38 -17.83
N SER A 238 -11.88 -30.71 -19.02
CA SER A 238 -12.42 -32.04 -19.32
C SER A 238 -11.37 -33.14 -19.15
N GLY A 239 -11.69 -34.17 -18.40
CA GLY A 239 -10.80 -35.32 -18.09
C GLY A 239 -9.91 -35.06 -16.86
N VAL A 240 -10.06 -33.93 -16.19
CA VAL A 240 -9.42 -33.63 -14.89
C VAL A 240 -10.41 -33.96 -13.78
N GLU A 241 -10.01 -34.80 -12.85
CA GLU A 241 -10.80 -35.16 -11.69
C GLU A 241 -10.08 -34.80 -10.40
N SER A 242 -10.83 -34.47 -9.38
CA SER A 242 -10.41 -34.29 -8.00
C SER A 242 -9.09 -33.50 -7.84
N PRO A 243 -9.00 -32.22 -8.27
CA PRO A 243 -7.84 -31.40 -7.97
C PRO A 243 -7.61 -31.32 -6.45
N HIS A 244 -6.37 -31.58 -6.00
CA HIS A 244 -6.03 -31.66 -4.58
C HIS A 244 -4.56 -31.29 -4.33
N ASP A 245 -4.09 -31.43 -3.10
CA ASP A 245 -2.74 -31.06 -2.61
C ASP A 245 -2.29 -29.69 -3.13
N LEU A 246 -3.22 -28.73 -3.16
CA LEU A 246 -2.97 -27.38 -3.63
C LEU A 246 -1.99 -26.67 -2.70
N ARG A 247 -0.94 -26.12 -3.27
CA ARG A 247 0.03 -25.24 -2.60
C ARG A 247 0.13 -23.96 -3.37
N THR A 248 -0.03 -22.86 -2.67
CA THR A 248 -0.01 -21.53 -3.26
C THR A 248 0.94 -20.62 -2.50
N ARG A 249 1.51 -19.66 -3.19
CA ARG A 249 2.25 -18.54 -2.59
C ARG A 249 2.29 -17.35 -3.52
N ARG A 250 2.56 -16.19 -2.94
CA ARG A 250 2.78 -14.96 -3.69
C ARG A 250 4.26 -14.74 -3.99
N ILE A 251 4.57 -14.32 -5.22
CA ILE A 251 5.92 -13.91 -5.66
C ILE A 251 5.82 -12.48 -6.20
N GLY A 252 5.85 -11.48 -5.31
CA GLY A 252 5.57 -10.08 -5.67
C GLY A 252 4.12 -9.91 -6.13
N ASN A 253 3.91 -9.52 -7.38
CA ASN A 253 2.60 -9.36 -8.00
C ASN A 253 2.09 -10.60 -8.75
N HIS A 254 2.81 -11.71 -8.70
CA HIS A 254 2.44 -12.98 -9.35
C HIS A 254 2.16 -14.06 -8.31
N TYR A 255 1.56 -15.15 -8.75
CA TYR A 255 1.32 -16.34 -7.93
C TYR A 255 2.24 -17.48 -8.36
N ALA A 256 2.57 -18.34 -7.40
CA ALA A 256 3.02 -19.71 -7.67
C ALA A 256 1.93 -20.65 -7.18
N ILE A 257 1.52 -21.56 -8.05
CA ILE A 257 0.44 -22.50 -7.87
C ILE A 257 0.99 -23.88 -8.19
N GLU A 258 0.91 -24.80 -7.25
CA GLU A 258 1.29 -26.20 -7.41
C GLU A 258 0.07 -27.03 -6.98
N LEU A 259 -0.37 -27.94 -7.83
CA LEU A 259 -1.55 -28.79 -7.52
C LEU A 259 -1.41 -30.16 -8.17
N HIS A 260 -2.14 -31.11 -7.60
CA HIS A 260 -2.27 -32.45 -8.14
C HIS A 260 -3.66 -32.61 -8.77
N ILE A 261 -3.74 -33.39 -9.82
CA ILE A 261 -4.98 -33.74 -10.49
C ILE A 261 -5.02 -35.23 -10.78
N LEU A 262 -6.19 -35.84 -10.64
CA LEU A 262 -6.41 -37.24 -11.04
C LEU A 262 -6.89 -37.31 -12.49
N MET A 263 -6.40 -38.31 -13.19
CA MET A 263 -6.83 -38.67 -14.57
C MET A 263 -6.94 -40.18 -14.72
N ASP A 264 -7.70 -40.61 -15.73
CA ASP A 264 -7.77 -42.01 -16.09
C ASP A 264 -6.36 -42.58 -16.35
N GLY A 265 -6.02 -43.66 -15.64
CA GLY A 265 -4.69 -44.28 -15.69
C GLY A 265 -4.37 -44.95 -17.05
N ASP A 266 -5.37 -45.19 -17.89
CA ASP A 266 -5.21 -45.84 -19.20
C ASP A 266 -4.93 -44.83 -20.35
N ILE A 267 -4.97 -43.51 -20.09
CA ILE A 267 -4.63 -42.49 -21.12
C ILE A 267 -3.14 -42.48 -21.42
N SER A 268 -2.79 -42.03 -22.63
CA SER A 268 -1.36 -41.87 -22.98
C SER A 268 -0.72 -40.73 -22.20
N LEU A 269 0.61 -40.86 -21.93
CA LEU A 269 1.39 -39.78 -21.31
C LEU A 269 1.27 -38.46 -22.08
N ARG A 270 1.13 -38.52 -23.40
CA ARG A 270 0.92 -37.32 -24.23
C ARG A 270 -0.41 -36.65 -23.90
N GLU A 271 -1.47 -37.41 -23.82
CA GLU A 271 -2.80 -36.90 -23.52
C GLU A 271 -2.88 -36.31 -22.11
N ALA A 272 -2.28 -37.00 -21.13
CA ALA A 272 -2.16 -36.50 -19.77
C ALA A 272 -1.38 -35.17 -19.71
N HIS A 273 -0.26 -35.08 -20.45
CA HIS A 273 0.52 -33.85 -20.53
C HIS A 273 -0.26 -32.70 -21.20
N ASP A 274 -0.99 -32.98 -22.29
CA ASP A 274 -1.80 -31.97 -22.97
C ASP A 274 -2.88 -31.42 -22.05
N LYS A 275 -3.52 -32.26 -21.22
CA LYS A 275 -4.49 -31.86 -20.22
C LYS A 275 -3.89 -31.07 -19.08
N ALA A 276 -2.74 -31.46 -18.55
CA ALA A 276 -2.00 -30.69 -17.57
C ALA A 276 -1.65 -29.29 -18.11
N SER A 277 -1.21 -29.23 -19.36
CA SER A 277 -0.89 -27.96 -20.04
C SER A 277 -2.14 -27.09 -20.22
N GLU A 278 -3.33 -27.67 -20.47
CA GLU A 278 -4.60 -26.96 -20.56
C GLU A 278 -4.96 -26.30 -19.21
N VAL A 279 -4.78 -27.02 -18.09
CA VAL A 279 -4.96 -26.48 -16.74
C VAL A 279 -3.98 -25.33 -16.47
N GLU A 280 -2.69 -25.52 -16.79
CA GLU A 280 -1.66 -24.48 -16.61
C GLU A 280 -2.00 -23.20 -17.39
N GLU A 281 -2.39 -23.36 -18.66
CA GLU A 281 -2.71 -22.21 -19.53
C GLU A 281 -3.99 -21.50 -19.03
N LEU A 282 -5.02 -22.24 -18.61
CA LEU A 282 -6.23 -21.68 -18.04
C LEU A 282 -5.94 -20.83 -16.79
N LEU A 283 -5.12 -21.34 -15.87
CA LEU A 283 -4.73 -20.62 -14.65
C LEU A 283 -3.85 -19.40 -14.98
N ARG A 284 -2.93 -19.50 -15.96
CA ARG A 284 -2.14 -18.35 -16.41
C ARG A 284 -2.98 -17.29 -17.11
N GLN A 285 -3.99 -17.66 -17.86
CA GLN A 285 -4.92 -16.72 -18.49
C GLN A 285 -5.74 -15.97 -17.44
N HIS A 286 -6.13 -16.65 -16.35
CA HIS A 286 -6.94 -16.06 -15.30
C HIS A 286 -6.14 -15.17 -14.35
N TYR A 287 -4.97 -15.65 -13.86
CA TYR A 287 -4.15 -14.96 -12.84
C TYR A 287 -2.95 -14.18 -13.41
N GLY A 288 -2.74 -14.21 -14.71
CA GLY A 288 -1.65 -13.51 -15.40
C GLY A 288 -0.58 -14.46 -15.93
N THR A 289 0.00 -14.09 -17.08
CA THR A 289 0.96 -14.92 -17.84
C THR A 289 2.26 -15.22 -17.09
N GLU A 290 2.59 -14.40 -16.09
CA GLU A 290 3.79 -14.56 -15.25
C GLU A 290 3.55 -15.52 -14.07
N THR A 291 2.32 -16.01 -13.86
CA THR A 291 1.99 -16.98 -12.81
C THR A 291 2.74 -18.28 -13.05
N HIS A 292 3.47 -18.73 -12.03
CA HIS A 292 4.15 -20.02 -12.07
C HIS A 292 3.14 -21.12 -11.71
N VAL A 293 2.85 -22.01 -12.64
CA VAL A 293 1.90 -23.12 -12.44
C VAL A 293 2.64 -24.42 -12.68
N VAL A 294 2.49 -25.35 -11.73
CA VAL A 294 2.99 -26.73 -11.83
C VAL A 294 1.82 -27.65 -11.53
N VAL A 295 1.54 -28.55 -12.47
CA VAL A 295 0.48 -29.55 -12.32
C VAL A 295 1.10 -30.93 -12.28
N HIS A 296 0.86 -31.64 -11.17
CA HIS A 296 1.23 -33.04 -11.02
C HIS A 296 0.05 -33.94 -11.38
N VAL A 297 0.28 -34.87 -12.29
CA VAL A 297 -0.77 -35.79 -12.76
C VAL A 297 -0.61 -37.12 -12.04
N GLU A 298 -1.69 -37.63 -11.49
CA GLU A 298 -1.78 -38.92 -10.82
C GLU A 298 -2.84 -39.80 -11.49
N PRO A 299 -2.60 -41.10 -11.61
CA PRO A 299 -3.63 -42.03 -12.08
C PRO A 299 -4.73 -42.21 -11.03
N GLN A 300 -5.96 -42.40 -11.50
CA GLN A 300 -7.10 -42.84 -10.66
C GLN A 300 -6.89 -44.23 -10.12
#